data_d9856526f21a988bfb0acb90993e6a70
#
_entry.id   d9856526f21a988bfb0acb90993e6a70
#
_cell.length_a   1.000
_cell.length_b   1.000
_cell.length_c   1.000
_cell.angle_alpha   90.00
_cell.angle_beta   90.00
_cell.angle_gamma   90.00
#
_symmetry.space_group_name_H-M   'P 1'
#
loop_
_entity.id
_entity.type
_entity.pdbx_description
1 polymer ?
#
loop_
_entity_poly.entity_id
_entity_poly.type
_entity_poly.pdbx_seq_one_letter_code
_entity_poly.pdbx_strand_id
1 'polypeptide(L)'
;MIEFSKACVTQLEIKDAVLIPYYDGSNPRYFDKGKKFGKGKKKMADTKKKSAKKKAVEKVIKKPPSKAIKSVQMDLFSQFITNDLESVSNTVELWESIPKYFFTPAQVEKLRTPTGHADPYEQPYTFKDIDCTITIHPALIKQENGGYKAFFPSVTEELIEEALKKILTDQNYGIHDPTKSETWVKFTLYMVQKELKKRGKTRNLNEIKQAIQVMSLCMLTLSKGKKKLWRGAILQDLVTVDREEYIEDTGALHAARLPLFISHAIDKLEYRQFNIDRLMSLNTQLSRWLYKRFVHHYKYASMTETHHFMFSFVKNSSRFLEGKTERNNRKKMIDALNELKRKGVLMFHEVQEIKEGRKIVDVKYTVTASLDFCSEQKAASAAKKKREAILVDKSK
;
A
#
# COMPACT_ATOMS: atom_id res chain seq x y z
N MET A 1 18.47 13.28 -6.86
CA MET A 1 17.05 12.94 -6.53
C MET A 1 16.35 12.07 -7.58
N ILE A 2 16.82 12.07 -8.82
CA ILE A 2 16.29 11.24 -9.93
C ILE A 2 16.77 9.78 -9.85
N GLU A 3 17.97 9.52 -9.31
CA GLU A 3 18.54 8.17 -9.18
C GLU A 3 17.84 7.28 -8.13
N PHE A 4 17.33 7.84 -7.03
CA PHE A 4 16.64 7.05 -6.00
C PHE A 4 15.30 6.45 -6.45
N SER A 5 14.60 7.12 -7.35
CA SER A 5 13.32 6.64 -7.90
C SER A 5 13.50 5.51 -8.92
N LYS A 6 14.57 5.61 -9.72
CA LYS A 6 14.97 4.53 -10.65
C LYS A 6 15.45 3.29 -9.89
N ALA A 7 16.17 3.47 -8.78
CA ALA A 7 16.66 2.36 -7.97
C ALA A 7 15.52 1.52 -7.35
N CYS A 8 14.40 2.11 -6.92
CA CYS A 8 13.29 1.35 -6.36
C CYS A 8 12.57 0.50 -7.42
N VAL A 9 12.37 1.04 -8.64
CA VAL A 9 11.77 0.29 -9.75
C VAL A 9 12.77 -0.72 -10.32
N THR A 10 14.07 -0.36 -10.39
CA THR A 10 15.13 -1.25 -10.88
C THR A 10 15.39 -2.39 -9.88
N GLN A 11 15.23 -2.17 -8.55
CA GLN A 11 15.35 -3.24 -7.56
C GLN A 11 14.16 -4.20 -7.55
N LEU A 12 12.95 -3.75 -7.91
CA LEU A 12 11.83 -4.65 -8.24
C LEU A 12 12.15 -5.48 -9.50
N GLU A 13 12.89 -4.92 -10.47
CA GLU A 13 13.31 -5.63 -11.67
C GLU A 13 14.43 -6.66 -11.44
N ILE A 14 15.36 -6.40 -10.50
CA ILE A 14 16.50 -7.30 -10.20
C ILE A 14 16.12 -8.44 -9.23
N LYS A 15 15.13 -8.25 -8.36
CA LYS A 15 14.71 -9.29 -7.41
C LYS A 15 13.67 -10.28 -7.95
N ASP A 16 13.08 -10.03 -9.10
CA ASP A 16 12.19 -10.98 -9.78
C ASP A 16 12.93 -12.25 -10.30
N ALA A 17 14.27 -12.31 -10.17
CA ALA A 17 15.04 -13.52 -10.45
C ALA A 17 15.10 -14.52 -9.28
N VAL A 18 14.53 -14.18 -8.11
CA VAL A 18 14.57 -15.04 -6.93
C VAL A 18 13.19 -15.05 -6.26
N LEU A 19 12.45 -16.13 -6.52
CA LEU A 19 11.36 -16.68 -5.72
C LEU A 19 10.00 -15.99 -5.78
N ILE A 20 9.22 -16.34 -6.79
CA ILE A 20 7.84 -16.78 -6.55
C ILE A 20 7.57 -17.91 -7.55
N PRO A 21 7.24 -19.15 -7.13
CA PRO A 21 6.78 -20.15 -8.07
C PRO A 21 5.44 -19.68 -8.66
N TYR A 22 5.45 -19.43 -9.95
CA TYR A 22 4.26 -19.19 -10.76
C TYR A 22 3.41 -20.46 -10.75
N TYR A 23 2.29 -20.45 -10.05
CA TYR A 23 1.27 -21.48 -10.15
C TYR A 23 0.37 -21.12 -11.33
N ASP A 24 0.70 -21.64 -12.50
CA ASP A 24 -0.18 -21.67 -13.65
C ASP A 24 -1.23 -22.76 -13.40
N GLY A 25 -2.49 -22.35 -13.27
CA GLY A 25 -3.63 -23.22 -12.96
C GLY A 25 -4.06 -24.13 -14.11
N SER A 26 -3.15 -24.72 -14.85
CA SER A 26 -3.45 -25.71 -15.88
C SER A 26 -2.96 -27.10 -15.49
N ASN A 27 -3.91 -27.91 -15.00
CA ASN A 27 -4.04 -29.35 -15.06
C ASN A 27 -3.10 -30.28 -14.27
N PRO A 28 -3.62 -31.06 -13.31
CA PRO A 28 -2.89 -32.17 -12.71
C PRO A 28 -3.02 -33.41 -13.61
N ARG A 29 -1.95 -33.81 -14.28
CA ARG A 29 -1.85 -35.15 -14.83
C ARG A 29 -1.01 -36.06 -13.94
N TYR A 30 -1.63 -37.13 -13.55
CA TYR A 30 -1.16 -38.29 -12.82
C TYR A 30 0.26 -38.75 -13.16
N PHE A 31 1.02 -39.06 -12.11
CA PHE A 31 2.23 -39.86 -12.17
C PHE A 31 1.85 -41.31 -12.38
N ASP A 32 2.29 -41.89 -13.48
CA ASP A 32 2.32 -43.33 -13.67
C ASP A 32 3.71 -43.87 -13.33
N LYS A 33 3.72 -44.92 -12.50
CA LYS A 33 4.91 -45.67 -12.11
C LYS A 33 5.21 -46.73 -13.19
N GLY A 34 6.46 -46.74 -13.63
CA GLY A 34 7.07 -47.96 -14.12
C GLY A 34 7.67 -47.92 -15.51
N LYS A 35 9.02 -47.96 -15.57
CA LYS A 35 9.75 -48.97 -16.31
C LYS A 35 11.27 -48.76 -16.20
N LYS A 36 11.95 -49.81 -15.73
CA LYS A 36 13.39 -50.05 -15.79
C LYS A 36 13.82 -50.33 -17.23
N PHE A 37 15.02 -49.91 -17.59
CA PHE A 37 16.02 -50.50 -18.51
C PHE A 37 17.03 -49.40 -18.83
N GLY A 38 18.36 -49.57 -18.87
CA GLY A 38 19.26 -50.68 -19.07
C GLY A 38 20.71 -50.08 -19.01
N LYS A 39 21.65 -50.87 -18.69
CA LYS A 39 23.08 -50.58 -18.47
C LYS A 39 23.77 -50.06 -19.74
N GLY A 40 24.62 -49.02 -19.58
CA GLY A 40 25.63 -48.62 -20.56
C GLY A 40 26.83 -47.97 -19.87
N LYS A 41 27.92 -48.74 -19.72
CA LYS A 41 29.23 -48.26 -19.24
C LYS A 41 29.87 -47.37 -20.31
N LYS A 42 30.37 -46.15 -19.94
CA LYS A 42 31.64 -45.63 -20.43
C LYS A 42 32.05 -44.31 -19.75
N LYS A 43 33.30 -44.35 -19.23
CA LYS A 43 34.31 -43.30 -19.02
C LYS A 43 34.11 -42.25 -17.95
N MET A 44 34.74 -42.56 -16.79
CA MET A 44 35.33 -41.65 -15.82
C MET A 44 36.50 -40.89 -16.46
N ALA A 45 36.44 -39.58 -16.57
CA ALA A 45 37.62 -38.70 -16.65
C ALA A 45 37.35 -37.19 -16.63
N ASP A 46 36.24 -36.64 -16.13
CA ASP A 46 36.08 -35.16 -16.11
C ASP A 46 35.36 -34.58 -14.87
N THR A 47 35.28 -35.34 -13.79
CA THR A 47 34.43 -34.96 -12.63
C THR A 47 35.15 -34.18 -11.53
N LYS A 48 36.49 -33.96 -11.59
CA LYS A 48 37.23 -33.31 -10.48
C LYS A 48 37.34 -31.76 -10.60
N LYS A 49 37.12 -31.17 -11.75
CA LYS A 49 37.19 -29.69 -11.90
C LYS A 49 35.85 -28.96 -11.72
N LYS A 50 34.70 -29.67 -11.79
CA LYS A 50 33.36 -29.03 -11.59
C LYS A 50 32.91 -29.03 -10.12
N SER A 51 33.44 -29.90 -9.27
CA SER A 51 33.08 -29.95 -7.85
C SER A 51 33.70 -28.83 -6.99
N ALA A 52 34.88 -28.33 -7.39
CA ALA A 52 35.55 -27.25 -6.67
C ALA A 52 34.89 -25.88 -6.92
N LYS A 53 34.35 -25.64 -8.13
CA LYS A 53 33.59 -24.38 -8.44
C LYS A 53 32.19 -24.36 -7.81
N LYS A 54 31.51 -25.48 -7.67
CA LYS A 54 30.20 -25.54 -6.96
C LYS A 54 30.34 -25.31 -5.46
N LYS A 55 31.39 -25.80 -4.82
CA LYS A 55 31.64 -25.55 -3.38
C LYS A 55 32.05 -24.11 -3.06
N ALA A 56 32.65 -23.37 -4.01
CA ALA A 56 32.99 -21.97 -3.83
C ALA A 56 31.76 -21.05 -3.97
N VAL A 57 30.80 -21.42 -4.82
CA VAL A 57 29.55 -20.62 -5.01
C VAL A 57 28.56 -20.88 -3.87
N GLU A 58 28.51 -22.09 -3.31
CA GLU A 58 27.64 -22.38 -2.15
C GLU A 58 28.10 -21.72 -0.84
N LYS A 59 29.41 -21.39 -0.70
CA LYS A 59 29.92 -20.70 0.49
C LYS A 59 29.63 -19.21 0.56
N VAL A 60 29.19 -18.58 -0.52
CA VAL A 60 28.87 -17.14 -0.57
C VAL A 60 27.39 -16.85 -0.22
N ILE A 61 26.52 -17.88 -0.19
CA ILE A 61 25.06 -17.67 -0.09
C ILE A 61 24.50 -17.87 1.33
N LYS A 62 25.27 -18.31 2.33
CA LYS A 62 24.74 -18.58 3.68
C LYS A 62 25.63 -18.05 4.81
N LYS A 63 25.71 -16.73 4.97
CA LYS A 63 25.88 -16.17 6.33
C LYS A 63 24.51 -15.68 6.79
N PRO A 64 23.94 -16.24 7.86
CA PRO A 64 22.77 -15.61 8.48
C PRO A 64 23.17 -14.17 8.88
N PRO A 65 22.26 -13.19 8.78
CA PRO A 65 22.55 -11.82 9.18
C PRO A 65 23.11 -11.85 10.62
N SER A 66 24.17 -11.10 10.86
CA SER A 66 24.80 -11.06 12.19
C SER A 66 23.75 -10.64 13.24
N LYS A 67 23.93 -11.08 14.50
CA LYS A 67 23.05 -10.67 15.61
C LYS A 67 22.86 -9.13 15.68
N ALA A 68 23.88 -8.38 15.30
CA ALA A 68 23.85 -6.91 15.24
C ALA A 68 22.85 -6.38 14.20
N ILE A 69 22.77 -6.97 12.98
CA ILE A 69 21.82 -6.55 11.95
C ILE A 69 20.37 -6.83 12.39
N LYS A 70 20.11 -7.99 13.02
CA LYS A 70 18.79 -8.32 13.56
C LYS A 70 18.35 -7.34 14.65
N SER A 71 19.24 -6.95 15.57
CA SER A 71 18.92 -5.99 16.63
C SER A 71 18.61 -4.60 16.07
N VAL A 72 19.36 -4.15 15.06
CA VAL A 72 19.12 -2.85 14.39
C VAL A 72 17.74 -2.84 13.71
N GLN A 73 17.35 -3.89 13.00
CA GLN A 73 16.05 -3.97 12.34
C GLN A 73 14.89 -4.02 13.33
N MET A 74 15.04 -4.72 14.45
CA MET A 74 14.03 -4.70 15.52
C MET A 74 13.91 -3.32 16.17
N ASP A 75 15.01 -2.62 16.37
CA ASP A 75 14.97 -1.24 16.90
C ASP A 75 14.31 -0.26 15.91
N LEU A 76 14.52 -0.46 14.61
CA LEU A 76 13.86 0.35 13.57
C LEU A 76 12.35 0.11 13.53
N PHE A 77 11.92 -1.13 13.69
CA PHE A 77 10.50 -1.46 13.79
C PHE A 77 9.90 -0.89 15.07
N SER A 78 10.60 -1.01 16.20
CA SER A 78 10.17 -0.37 17.46
C SER A 78 9.95 1.12 17.28
N GLN A 79 10.80 1.82 16.52
CA GLN A 79 10.61 3.23 16.19
C GLN A 79 9.48 3.50 15.20
N PHE A 80 9.17 2.54 14.32
CA PHE A 80 8.01 2.64 13.45
C PHE A 80 6.70 2.55 14.24
N ILE A 81 6.63 1.66 15.23
CA ILE A 81 5.44 1.46 16.06
C ILE A 81 5.38 2.42 17.26
N THR A 82 6.51 2.89 17.80
CA THR A 82 6.53 3.87 18.90
C THR A 82 6.23 5.27 18.38
N ASN A 83 5.01 5.50 17.92
CA ASN A 83 4.51 6.86 17.76
C ASN A 83 3.91 7.29 19.09
N ASP A 84 4.68 8.02 19.91
CA ASP A 84 4.26 8.55 21.22
C ASP A 84 3.02 9.45 21.14
N LEU A 85 2.66 9.89 19.94
CA LEU A 85 1.50 10.73 19.68
C LEU A 85 0.36 9.90 19.08
N GLU A 86 -0.75 9.86 19.78
CA GLU A 86 -1.98 9.18 19.36
C GLU A 86 -2.51 9.67 17.99
N SER A 87 -2.26 10.93 17.66
CA SER A 87 -2.64 11.57 16.39
C SER A 87 -1.70 11.24 15.22
N VAL A 88 -0.58 10.54 15.45
CA VAL A 88 0.42 10.24 14.40
C VAL A 88 0.29 8.81 13.87
N SER A 89 0.42 8.64 12.57
CA SER A 89 0.54 7.36 11.88
C SER A 89 1.61 7.44 10.77
N ASN A 90 1.84 6.34 10.07
CA ASN A 90 2.86 6.23 9.03
C ASN A 90 2.23 5.95 7.65
N THR A 91 2.84 6.49 6.61
CA THR A 91 2.40 6.33 5.22
C THR A 91 3.59 5.99 4.32
N VAL A 92 3.36 5.14 3.31
CA VAL A 92 4.34 4.65 2.34
C VAL A 92 3.96 5.16 0.95
N GLU A 93 4.80 6.01 0.36
CA GLU A 93 4.50 6.71 -0.90
C GLU A 93 4.08 5.76 -2.03
N LEU A 94 4.85 4.68 -2.24
CA LEU A 94 4.57 3.71 -3.31
C LEU A 94 3.21 3.06 -3.13
N TRP A 95 2.87 2.63 -1.90
CA TRP A 95 1.59 1.98 -1.61
C TRP A 95 0.41 2.93 -1.75
N GLU A 96 0.58 4.18 -1.31
CA GLU A 96 -0.47 5.20 -1.41
C GLU A 96 -0.68 5.73 -2.83
N SER A 97 0.33 5.62 -3.70
CA SER A 97 0.21 6.04 -5.10
C SER A 97 -0.63 5.09 -5.95
N ILE A 98 -0.85 3.85 -5.50
CA ILE A 98 -1.65 2.86 -6.22
C ILE A 98 -3.14 3.23 -6.12
N PRO A 99 -3.84 3.54 -7.22
CA PRO A 99 -5.26 3.85 -7.20
C PRO A 99 -6.08 2.58 -6.98
N LYS A 100 -6.49 2.30 -5.75
CA LYS A 100 -7.18 1.05 -5.38
C LYS A 100 -8.57 1.25 -4.78
N TYR A 101 -8.93 2.46 -4.32
CA TYR A 101 -10.16 2.74 -3.56
C TYR A 101 -11.15 3.68 -4.25
N PHE A 102 -11.06 3.84 -5.56
CA PHE A 102 -11.86 4.84 -6.31
C PHE A 102 -13.27 4.39 -6.70
N PHE A 103 -13.64 3.15 -6.44
CA PHE A 103 -14.95 2.63 -6.80
C PHE A 103 -16.05 3.19 -5.91
N THR A 104 -17.13 3.64 -6.54
CA THR A 104 -18.39 3.98 -5.88
C THR A 104 -19.36 2.80 -5.97
N PRO A 105 -20.33 2.67 -5.02
CA PRO A 105 -21.33 1.61 -5.09
C PRO A 105 -22.07 1.55 -6.44
N ALA A 106 -22.39 2.72 -7.02
CA ALA A 106 -23.06 2.81 -8.31
C ALA A 106 -22.16 2.34 -9.49
N GLN A 107 -20.85 2.55 -9.42
CA GLN A 107 -19.91 2.00 -10.41
C GLN A 107 -19.80 0.49 -10.28
N VAL A 108 -19.66 -0.03 -9.07
CA VAL A 108 -19.60 -1.47 -8.82
C VAL A 108 -20.85 -2.18 -9.32
N GLU A 109 -22.04 -1.61 -9.07
CA GLU A 109 -23.29 -2.20 -9.55
C GLU A 109 -23.36 -2.28 -11.08
N LYS A 110 -22.83 -1.28 -11.79
CA LYS A 110 -22.76 -1.30 -13.26
C LYS A 110 -21.76 -2.30 -13.82
N LEU A 111 -20.72 -2.65 -13.04
CA LEU A 111 -19.72 -3.64 -13.44
C LEU A 111 -20.19 -5.09 -13.22
N ARG A 112 -21.23 -5.28 -12.38
CA ARG A 112 -21.76 -6.61 -12.11
C ARG A 112 -22.63 -7.12 -13.24
N THR A 113 -22.48 -8.40 -13.52
CA THR A 113 -23.43 -9.17 -14.33
C THR A 113 -24.71 -9.45 -13.53
N PRO A 114 -25.80 -9.86 -14.16
CA PRO A 114 -27.03 -10.28 -13.46
C PRO A 114 -26.80 -11.43 -12.45
N THR A 115 -25.76 -12.23 -12.65
CA THR A 115 -25.36 -13.32 -11.74
C THR A 115 -24.49 -12.84 -10.57
N GLY A 116 -24.23 -11.54 -10.46
CA GLY A 116 -23.45 -10.95 -9.38
C GLY A 116 -21.93 -10.93 -9.58
N HIS A 117 -21.42 -11.52 -10.66
CA HIS A 117 -20.00 -11.50 -11.01
C HIS A 117 -19.58 -10.18 -11.63
N ALA A 118 -18.29 -9.89 -11.65
CA ALA A 118 -17.71 -8.78 -12.40
C ALA A 118 -16.33 -9.17 -12.92
N ASP A 119 -15.98 -8.64 -14.10
CA ASP A 119 -14.66 -8.84 -14.69
C ASP A 119 -13.59 -8.03 -13.92
N PRO A 120 -12.32 -8.42 -14.00
CA PRO A 120 -11.21 -7.61 -13.51
C PRO A 120 -11.21 -6.23 -14.17
N TYR A 121 -10.96 -5.20 -13.36
CA TYR A 121 -10.93 -3.82 -13.83
C TYR A 121 -9.50 -3.35 -14.03
N GLU A 122 -9.16 -2.92 -15.24
CA GLU A 122 -7.83 -2.40 -15.57
C GLU A 122 -7.83 -0.88 -15.55
N GLN A 123 -6.82 -0.30 -14.89
CA GLN A 123 -6.65 1.13 -14.75
C GLN A 123 -5.21 1.55 -14.98
N PRO A 124 -4.94 2.33 -16.05
CA PRO A 124 -3.65 2.99 -16.21
C PRO A 124 -3.49 4.11 -15.18
N TYR A 125 -2.28 4.29 -14.67
CA TYR A 125 -1.90 5.39 -13.80
C TYR A 125 -0.40 5.68 -13.93
N THR A 126 0.03 6.88 -13.55
CA THR A 126 1.43 7.29 -13.61
C THR A 126 2.00 7.42 -12.20
N PHE A 127 3.12 6.77 -11.94
CA PHE A 127 3.89 6.89 -10.71
C PHE A 127 5.30 7.37 -11.01
N LYS A 128 5.69 8.58 -10.54
CA LYS A 128 7.01 9.18 -10.76
C LYS A 128 7.46 9.11 -12.23
N ASP A 129 6.60 9.56 -13.12
CA ASP A 129 6.80 9.59 -14.59
C ASP A 129 6.92 8.19 -15.25
N ILE A 130 6.53 7.13 -14.53
CA ILE A 130 6.46 5.78 -15.06
C ILE A 130 4.99 5.42 -15.27
N ASP A 131 4.64 5.06 -16.51
CA ASP A 131 3.32 4.57 -16.84
C ASP A 131 3.15 3.13 -16.38
N CYS A 132 2.17 2.94 -15.54
CA CYS A 132 1.81 1.68 -14.92
C CYS A 132 0.34 1.35 -15.19
N THR A 133 -0.02 0.09 -15.02
CA THR A 133 -1.41 -0.37 -15.02
C THR A 133 -1.66 -1.15 -13.76
N ILE A 134 -2.78 -0.85 -13.08
CA ILE A 134 -3.30 -1.70 -12.04
C ILE A 134 -4.49 -2.50 -12.60
N THR A 135 -4.47 -3.82 -12.42
CA THR A 135 -5.62 -4.69 -12.64
C THR A 135 -6.19 -5.08 -11.28
N ILE A 136 -7.45 -4.77 -11.03
CA ILE A 136 -8.15 -5.05 -9.77
C ILE A 136 -9.13 -6.19 -10.03
N HIS A 137 -8.84 -7.38 -9.49
CA HIS A 137 -9.74 -8.54 -9.51
C HIS A 137 -10.72 -8.39 -8.34
N PRO A 138 -12.03 -8.41 -8.59
CA PRO A 138 -13.02 -8.24 -7.53
C PRO A 138 -12.99 -9.40 -6.52
N ALA A 139 -13.30 -9.09 -5.27
CA ALA A 139 -13.57 -10.07 -4.24
C ALA A 139 -14.94 -10.71 -4.50
N LEU A 140 -15.01 -12.03 -4.66
CA LEU A 140 -16.26 -12.78 -4.77
C LEU A 140 -16.67 -13.26 -3.37
N ILE A 141 -17.73 -12.68 -2.82
CA ILE A 141 -18.21 -12.98 -1.46
C ILE A 141 -19.56 -13.69 -1.56
N LYS A 142 -19.66 -14.87 -0.90
CA LYS A 142 -20.89 -15.62 -0.80
C LYS A 142 -21.94 -14.81 0.00
N GLN A 143 -23.15 -14.74 -0.54
CA GLN A 143 -24.26 -14.06 0.09
C GLN A 143 -25.13 -15.07 0.85
N GLU A 144 -26.00 -14.61 1.74
CA GLU A 144 -26.90 -15.45 2.53
C GLU A 144 -27.85 -16.30 1.67
N ASN A 145 -28.21 -15.81 0.48
CA ASN A 145 -29.02 -16.54 -0.51
C ASN A 145 -28.27 -17.64 -1.28
N GLY A 146 -26.99 -17.91 -0.91
CA GLY A 146 -26.13 -18.91 -1.54
C GLY A 146 -25.41 -18.46 -2.80
N GLY A 147 -25.79 -17.33 -3.41
CA GLY A 147 -25.11 -16.74 -4.57
C GLY A 147 -23.80 -16.04 -4.21
N TYR A 148 -23.01 -15.69 -5.22
CA TYR A 148 -21.79 -14.88 -5.04
C TYR A 148 -22.00 -13.47 -5.56
N LYS A 149 -21.42 -12.49 -4.89
CA LYS A 149 -21.45 -11.09 -5.30
C LYS A 149 -20.04 -10.53 -5.36
N ALA A 150 -19.71 -9.85 -6.47
CA ALA A 150 -18.42 -9.20 -6.69
C ALA A 150 -18.36 -7.84 -5.95
N PHE A 151 -17.24 -7.59 -5.25
CA PHE A 151 -16.96 -6.34 -4.56
C PHE A 151 -15.59 -5.81 -4.98
N PHE A 152 -15.51 -4.49 -5.17
CA PHE A 152 -14.27 -3.78 -5.38
C PHE A 152 -13.98 -2.90 -4.16
N PRO A 153 -12.70 -2.65 -3.84
CA PRO A 153 -12.34 -1.81 -2.70
C PRO A 153 -12.83 -0.38 -2.90
N SER A 154 -13.38 0.21 -1.86
CA SER A 154 -14.03 1.51 -1.86
C SER A 154 -13.58 2.40 -0.68
N VAL A 155 -14.32 3.43 -0.39
CA VAL A 155 -14.07 4.33 0.76
C VAL A 155 -14.08 3.61 2.10
N THR A 156 -14.85 2.54 2.26
CA THR A 156 -14.91 1.78 3.52
C THR A 156 -13.61 1.03 3.75
N GLU A 157 -13.11 0.36 2.74
CA GLU A 157 -11.83 -0.36 2.79
C GLU A 157 -10.65 0.61 3.00
N GLU A 158 -10.67 1.80 2.37
CA GLU A 158 -9.67 2.86 2.62
C GLU A 158 -9.61 3.25 4.09
N LEU A 159 -10.76 3.53 4.72
CA LEU A 159 -10.82 3.96 6.11
C LEU A 159 -10.40 2.86 7.08
N ILE A 160 -10.76 1.61 6.77
CA ILE A 160 -10.38 0.45 7.61
C ILE A 160 -8.89 0.15 7.46
N GLU A 161 -8.31 0.26 6.26
CA GLU A 161 -6.86 0.13 6.08
C GLU A 161 -6.10 1.16 6.94
N GLU A 162 -6.55 2.42 6.98
CA GLU A 162 -5.93 3.45 7.82
C GLU A 162 -6.07 3.13 9.32
N ALA A 163 -7.22 2.61 9.75
CA ALA A 163 -7.41 2.16 11.12
C ALA A 163 -6.47 0.99 11.48
N LEU A 164 -6.32 0.00 10.60
CA LEU A 164 -5.41 -1.12 10.79
C LEU A 164 -3.94 -0.66 10.82
N LYS A 165 -3.54 0.26 9.95
CA LYS A 165 -2.20 0.88 9.98
C LYS A 165 -1.96 1.62 11.30
N LYS A 166 -2.98 2.27 11.86
CA LYS A 166 -2.87 2.92 13.18
C LYS A 166 -2.74 1.88 14.31
N ILE A 167 -3.53 0.82 14.29
CA ILE A 167 -3.42 -0.29 15.25
C ILE A 167 -2.04 -0.94 15.16
N LEU A 168 -1.48 -1.10 13.96
CA LEU A 168 -0.13 -1.60 13.75
C LEU A 168 0.93 -0.78 14.49
N THR A 169 0.72 0.52 14.68
CA THR A 169 1.68 1.38 15.40
C THR A 169 1.66 1.19 16.93
N ASP A 170 0.76 0.37 17.46
CA ASP A 170 0.75 -0.06 18.85
C ASP A 170 1.65 -1.28 19.04
N GLN A 171 2.55 -1.24 20.02
CA GLN A 171 3.53 -2.31 20.30
C GLN A 171 2.91 -3.68 20.57
N ASN A 172 1.69 -3.70 21.11
CA ASN A 172 1.00 -4.95 21.45
C ASN A 172 0.37 -5.65 20.23
N TYR A 173 0.12 -4.90 19.15
CA TYR A 173 -0.66 -5.38 18.02
C TYR A 173 0.13 -5.42 16.70
N GLY A 174 1.27 -4.72 16.62
CA GLY A 174 2.15 -4.74 15.47
C GLY A 174 3.28 -5.77 15.63
N ILE A 175 3.53 -6.58 14.61
CA ILE A 175 4.66 -7.49 14.55
C ILE A 175 5.37 -7.30 13.21
N HIS A 176 6.70 -7.23 13.24
CA HIS A 176 7.52 -7.21 12.05
C HIS A 176 8.67 -8.21 12.16
N ASP A 177 8.77 -9.11 11.17
CA ASP A 177 9.90 -10.03 11.02
C ASP A 177 10.81 -9.52 9.88
N PRO A 178 11.91 -8.87 10.20
CA PRO A 178 12.82 -8.34 9.19
C PRO A 178 13.56 -9.43 8.43
N THR A 179 13.60 -10.67 8.94
CA THR A 179 14.27 -11.78 8.23
C THR A 179 13.46 -12.30 7.07
N LYS A 180 12.14 -12.16 7.15
CA LYS A 180 11.18 -12.54 6.13
C LYS A 180 10.59 -11.33 5.39
N SER A 181 10.91 -10.10 5.84
CA SER A 181 10.26 -8.85 5.41
C SER A 181 8.73 -8.94 5.54
N GLU A 182 8.24 -9.46 6.65
CA GLU A 182 6.81 -9.61 6.92
C GLU A 182 6.36 -8.67 8.04
N THR A 183 5.22 -8.04 7.83
CA THR A 183 4.59 -7.16 8.82
C THR A 183 3.17 -7.61 9.04
N TRP A 184 2.83 -7.88 10.29
CA TRP A 184 1.52 -8.35 10.72
C TRP A 184 0.86 -7.36 11.65
N VAL A 185 -0.46 -7.21 11.51
CA VAL A 185 -1.30 -6.48 12.45
C VAL A 185 -2.27 -7.45 13.11
N LYS A 186 -2.33 -7.41 14.45
CA LYS A 186 -3.32 -8.14 15.26
C LYS A 186 -4.44 -7.20 15.65
N PHE A 187 -5.70 -7.65 15.57
CA PHE A 187 -6.85 -6.78 15.85
C PHE A 187 -8.12 -7.58 16.17
N THR A 188 -9.07 -6.94 16.83
CA THR A 188 -10.48 -7.36 16.84
C THR A 188 -11.30 -6.43 15.96
N LEU A 189 -12.49 -6.87 15.52
CA LEU A 189 -13.41 -5.99 14.77
C LEU A 189 -13.82 -4.77 15.62
N TYR A 190 -13.94 -4.96 16.93
CA TYR A 190 -14.26 -3.89 17.87
C TYR A 190 -13.14 -2.84 17.98
N MET A 191 -11.85 -3.27 17.97
CA MET A 191 -10.72 -2.33 17.94
C MET A 191 -10.77 -1.44 16.71
N VAL A 192 -11.03 -2.02 15.53
CA VAL A 192 -11.18 -1.25 14.28
C VAL A 192 -12.35 -0.28 14.36
N GLN A 193 -13.50 -0.74 14.89
CA GLN A 193 -14.68 0.11 15.09
C GLN A 193 -14.38 1.28 16.04
N LYS A 194 -13.74 1.01 17.18
CA LYS A 194 -13.36 2.00 18.19
C LYS A 194 -12.41 3.04 17.58
N GLU A 195 -11.42 2.60 16.80
CA GLU A 195 -10.44 3.46 16.13
C GLU A 195 -11.10 4.39 15.11
N LEU A 196 -12.05 3.88 14.31
CA LEU A 196 -12.85 4.67 13.38
C LEU A 196 -13.74 5.67 14.13
N LYS A 197 -14.49 5.21 15.16
CA LYS A 197 -15.43 6.04 15.93
C LYS A 197 -14.71 7.20 16.61
N LYS A 198 -13.52 6.97 17.15
CA LYS A 198 -12.68 7.99 17.77
C LYS A 198 -12.40 9.17 16.84
N ARG A 199 -12.34 8.93 15.52
CA ARG A 199 -12.05 9.92 14.46
C ARG A 199 -13.30 10.35 13.69
N GLY A 200 -14.49 10.15 14.27
CA GLY A 200 -15.74 10.57 13.65
C GLY A 200 -16.16 9.79 12.41
N LYS A 201 -15.57 8.60 12.19
CA LYS A 201 -15.97 7.66 11.15
C LYS A 201 -16.67 6.47 11.79
N THR A 202 -17.93 6.23 11.43
CA THR A 202 -18.69 5.10 11.99
C THR A 202 -18.87 4.01 10.95
N ARG A 203 -18.66 2.77 11.37
CA ARG A 203 -19.01 1.56 10.62
C ARG A 203 -19.52 0.52 11.60
N ASN A 204 -20.53 -0.24 11.21
CA ASN A 204 -20.96 -1.37 12.00
C ASN A 204 -20.01 -2.58 11.83
N LEU A 205 -20.10 -3.57 12.72
CA LEU A 205 -19.18 -4.71 12.72
C LEU A 205 -19.30 -5.54 11.42
N ASN A 206 -20.50 -5.64 10.83
CA ASN A 206 -20.71 -6.39 9.59
C ASN A 206 -20.03 -5.67 8.40
N GLU A 207 -20.14 -4.33 8.33
CA GLU A 207 -19.42 -3.53 7.32
C GLU A 207 -17.90 -3.70 7.46
N ILE A 208 -17.39 -3.71 8.69
CA ILE A 208 -15.95 -3.91 8.95
C ILE A 208 -15.53 -5.33 8.53
N LYS A 209 -16.29 -6.35 8.92
CA LYS A 209 -16.05 -7.75 8.54
C LYS A 209 -16.05 -7.91 7.01
N GLN A 210 -17.06 -7.36 6.34
CA GLN A 210 -17.15 -7.42 4.87
C GLN A 210 -15.96 -6.71 4.21
N ALA A 211 -15.58 -5.53 4.66
CA ALA A 211 -14.46 -4.80 4.08
C ALA A 211 -13.12 -5.53 4.28
N ILE A 212 -12.89 -6.16 5.43
CA ILE A 212 -11.71 -7.03 5.65
C ILE A 212 -11.71 -8.20 4.66
N GLN A 213 -12.87 -8.84 4.43
CA GLN A 213 -12.99 -9.88 3.41
C GLN A 213 -12.71 -9.34 2.01
N VAL A 214 -13.25 -8.16 1.65
CA VAL A 214 -12.95 -7.52 0.37
C VAL A 214 -11.45 -7.29 0.21
N MET A 215 -10.79 -6.74 1.22
CA MET A 215 -9.34 -6.47 1.18
C MET A 215 -8.48 -7.74 1.09
N SER A 216 -8.93 -8.86 1.65
CA SER A 216 -8.19 -10.14 1.60
C SER A 216 -8.44 -10.95 0.34
N LEU A 217 -9.61 -10.83 -0.28
CA LEU A 217 -9.99 -11.59 -1.47
C LEU A 217 -9.77 -10.81 -2.78
N CYS A 218 -9.71 -9.48 -2.72
CA CYS A 218 -9.45 -8.64 -3.88
C CYS A 218 -7.97 -8.68 -4.24
N MET A 219 -7.65 -9.19 -5.44
CA MET A 219 -6.27 -9.27 -5.92
C MET A 219 -5.93 -8.08 -6.80
N LEU A 220 -4.81 -7.44 -6.50
CA LEU A 220 -4.23 -6.34 -7.26
C LEU A 220 -3.05 -6.86 -8.08
N THR A 221 -2.98 -6.51 -9.36
CA THR A 221 -1.81 -6.79 -10.20
C THR A 221 -1.27 -5.48 -10.73
N LEU A 222 0.00 -5.18 -10.43
CA LEU A 222 0.71 -4.02 -10.96
C LEU A 222 1.53 -4.44 -12.17
N SER A 223 1.43 -3.68 -13.25
CA SER A 223 2.14 -3.96 -14.51
C SER A 223 2.78 -2.68 -15.08
N LYS A 224 3.89 -2.85 -15.81
CA LYS A 224 4.52 -1.82 -16.65
C LYS A 224 4.59 -2.38 -18.07
N GLY A 225 3.75 -1.86 -18.96
CA GLY A 225 3.53 -2.47 -20.27
C GLY A 225 3.08 -3.93 -20.12
N LYS A 226 3.77 -4.85 -20.77
CA LYS A 226 3.47 -6.31 -20.68
C LYS A 226 4.06 -6.99 -19.45
N LYS A 227 4.99 -6.33 -18.70
CA LYS A 227 5.66 -6.92 -17.53
C LYS A 227 4.80 -6.75 -16.28
N LYS A 228 4.43 -7.86 -15.65
CA LYS A 228 3.80 -7.87 -14.32
C LYS A 228 4.89 -7.62 -13.27
N LEU A 229 4.73 -6.59 -12.45
CA LEU A 229 5.69 -6.20 -11.41
C LEU A 229 5.37 -6.82 -10.05
N TRP A 230 4.08 -6.89 -9.73
CA TRP A 230 3.62 -7.44 -8.46
C TRP A 230 2.16 -7.89 -8.55
N ARG A 231 1.82 -8.91 -7.77
CA ARG A 231 0.44 -9.36 -7.57
C ARG A 231 0.25 -9.74 -6.09
N GLY A 232 -0.83 -9.27 -5.50
CA GLY A 232 -1.16 -9.60 -4.11
C GLY A 232 -2.47 -8.94 -3.67
N ALA A 233 -2.98 -9.35 -2.51
CA ALA A 233 -4.14 -8.73 -1.88
C ALA A 233 -3.73 -7.48 -1.08
N ILE A 234 -4.73 -6.66 -0.70
CA ILE A 234 -4.53 -5.51 0.20
C ILE A 234 -4.19 -5.98 1.61
N LEU A 235 -4.87 -7.01 2.09
CA LEU A 235 -4.50 -7.77 3.29
C LEU A 235 -4.13 -9.18 2.86
N GLN A 236 -2.90 -9.60 3.17
CA GLN A 236 -2.40 -10.93 2.85
C GLN A 236 -2.55 -11.84 4.08
N ASP A 237 -2.67 -13.16 3.86
CA ASP A 237 -2.65 -14.17 4.93
C ASP A 237 -3.52 -13.77 6.14
N LEU A 238 -4.82 -13.65 5.93
CA LEU A 238 -5.77 -13.32 6.96
C LEU A 238 -6.09 -14.54 7.85
N VAL A 239 -5.71 -14.48 9.12
CA VAL A 239 -6.15 -15.40 10.16
C VAL A 239 -7.36 -14.80 10.85
N THR A 240 -8.49 -15.51 10.84
CA THR A 240 -9.73 -15.04 11.45
C THR A 240 -10.01 -15.82 12.74
N VAL A 241 -10.57 -15.14 13.70
CA VAL A 241 -11.12 -15.73 14.94
C VAL A 241 -12.63 -15.77 14.78
N ASP A 242 -13.25 -16.91 14.99
CA ASP A 242 -14.69 -17.04 14.96
C ASP A 242 -15.33 -16.62 16.30
N ARG A 243 -16.66 -16.74 16.38
CA ARG A 243 -17.39 -16.31 17.56
C ARG A 243 -17.17 -17.26 18.75
N GLU A 244 -17.08 -18.53 18.48
CA GLU A 244 -16.85 -19.58 19.47
C GLU A 244 -15.46 -19.41 20.09
N GLU A 245 -14.43 -19.27 19.29
CA GLU A 245 -13.05 -19.00 19.75
C GLU A 245 -12.98 -17.70 20.59
N TYR A 246 -13.70 -16.64 20.17
CA TYR A 246 -13.72 -15.38 20.94
C TYR A 246 -14.48 -15.50 22.27
N ILE A 247 -15.48 -16.38 22.37
CA ILE A 247 -16.20 -16.65 23.64
C ILE A 247 -15.30 -17.45 24.59
N GLU A 248 -14.51 -18.40 24.06
CA GLU A 248 -13.57 -19.21 24.85
C GLU A 248 -12.35 -18.39 25.29
N ASP A 249 -11.81 -17.55 24.40
CA ASP A 249 -10.71 -16.63 24.68
C ASP A 249 -11.02 -15.22 24.18
N THR A 250 -11.45 -14.34 25.09
CA THR A 250 -11.71 -12.93 24.77
C THR A 250 -10.47 -12.15 24.33
N GLY A 251 -9.27 -12.70 24.53
CA GLY A 251 -7.99 -12.20 24.04
C GLY A 251 -7.65 -12.65 22.61
N ALA A 252 -8.43 -13.56 22.01
CA ALA A 252 -8.18 -14.03 20.66
C ALA A 252 -8.29 -12.90 19.63
N LEU A 253 -7.28 -12.80 18.75
CA LEU A 253 -7.13 -11.70 17.81
C LEU A 253 -7.07 -12.22 16.37
N HIS A 254 -7.80 -11.57 15.48
CA HIS A 254 -7.52 -11.69 14.05
C HIS A 254 -6.09 -11.23 13.77
N ALA A 255 -5.44 -11.82 12.78
CA ALA A 255 -4.14 -11.35 12.30
C ALA A 255 -4.16 -11.22 10.78
N ALA A 256 -3.60 -10.14 10.26
CA ALA A 256 -3.43 -9.95 8.83
C ALA A 256 -2.02 -9.50 8.50
N ARG A 257 -1.45 -10.07 7.43
CA ARG A 257 -0.17 -9.62 6.88
C ARG A 257 -0.40 -8.45 5.94
N LEU A 258 0.42 -7.41 6.12
CA LEU A 258 0.40 -6.25 5.23
C LEU A 258 1.21 -6.51 3.95
N PRO A 259 0.94 -5.76 2.87
CA PRO A 259 1.67 -5.92 1.62
C PRO A 259 3.18 -5.71 1.77
N LEU A 260 3.95 -6.43 0.96
CA LEU A 260 5.41 -6.37 0.93
C LEU A 260 5.95 -4.93 0.80
N PHE A 261 5.24 -4.04 0.10
CA PHE A 261 5.62 -2.63 -0.01
C PHE A 261 5.72 -1.92 1.35
N ILE A 262 4.84 -2.26 2.30
CA ILE A 262 4.87 -1.70 3.65
C ILE A 262 6.04 -2.29 4.44
N SER A 263 6.24 -3.61 4.38
CA SER A 263 7.36 -4.27 5.07
C SER A 263 8.72 -3.76 4.57
N HIS A 264 8.90 -3.65 3.26
CA HIS A 264 10.14 -3.09 2.68
C HIS A 264 10.34 -1.60 3.05
N ALA A 265 9.27 -0.82 3.10
CA ALA A 265 9.39 0.57 3.52
C ALA A 265 9.79 0.71 4.98
N ILE A 266 9.39 -0.22 5.85
CA ILE A 266 9.85 -0.28 7.24
C ILE A 266 11.34 -0.64 7.27
N ASP A 267 11.77 -1.70 6.56
CA ASP A 267 13.15 -2.14 6.49
C ASP A 267 14.11 -1.05 5.97
N LYS A 268 13.62 -0.22 5.03
CA LYS A 268 14.43 0.82 4.36
C LYS A 268 14.21 2.23 4.90
N LEU A 269 13.38 2.41 5.93
CA LEU A 269 12.95 3.72 6.44
C LEU A 269 12.29 4.63 5.37
N GLU A 270 11.67 4.03 4.35
CA GLU A 270 10.98 4.72 3.25
C GLU A 270 9.52 5.05 3.58
N TYR A 271 9.20 5.32 4.85
CA TYR A 271 7.91 5.77 5.30
C TYR A 271 7.97 7.18 5.89
N ARG A 272 6.83 7.84 5.97
CA ARG A 272 6.73 9.18 6.51
C ARG A 272 5.59 9.28 7.53
N GLN A 273 5.85 9.97 8.62
CA GLN A 273 4.84 10.26 9.63
C GLN A 273 3.86 11.32 9.14
N PHE A 274 2.60 11.21 9.53
CA PHE A 274 1.54 12.17 9.23
C PHE A 274 0.47 12.18 10.34
N ASN A 275 -0.35 13.23 10.36
CA ASN A 275 -1.45 13.37 11.30
C ASN A 275 -2.68 12.61 10.82
N ILE A 276 -2.98 11.46 11.47
CA ILE A 276 -4.10 10.60 11.11
C ILE A 276 -5.45 11.22 11.48
N ASP A 277 -5.52 12.01 12.56
CA ASP A 277 -6.76 12.68 12.97
C ASP A 277 -7.16 13.70 11.91
N ARG A 278 -6.19 14.43 11.37
CA ARG A 278 -6.41 15.34 10.24
C ARG A 278 -6.85 14.58 8.99
N LEU A 279 -6.18 13.49 8.61
CA LEU A 279 -6.59 12.64 7.49
C LEU A 279 -8.04 12.19 7.63
N MET A 280 -8.38 11.64 8.78
CA MET A 280 -9.73 11.11 9.05
C MET A 280 -10.79 12.21 9.17
N SER A 281 -10.41 13.45 9.51
CA SER A 281 -11.34 14.58 9.53
C SER A 281 -11.77 15.04 8.14
N LEU A 282 -11.04 14.62 7.08
CA LEU A 282 -11.38 14.90 5.68
C LEU A 282 -12.54 14.00 5.22
N ASN A 283 -13.52 14.60 4.55
CA ASN A 283 -14.75 13.90 4.15
C ASN A 283 -14.60 13.19 2.81
N THR A 284 -13.88 13.82 1.85
CA THR A 284 -13.75 13.27 0.52
C THR A 284 -12.47 12.43 0.35
N GLN A 285 -12.53 11.39 -0.48
CA GLN A 285 -11.35 10.60 -0.83
C GLN A 285 -10.29 11.44 -1.56
N LEU A 286 -10.72 12.37 -2.42
CA LEU A 286 -9.81 13.27 -3.11
C LEU A 286 -9.02 14.15 -2.12
N SER A 287 -9.68 14.69 -1.09
CA SER A 287 -9.00 15.50 -0.05
C SER A 287 -8.00 14.65 0.74
N ARG A 288 -8.34 13.40 1.09
CA ARG A 288 -7.42 12.48 1.78
C ARG A 288 -6.23 12.11 0.90
N TRP A 289 -6.48 11.85 -0.38
CA TRP A 289 -5.41 11.56 -1.33
C TRP A 289 -4.46 12.75 -1.50
N LEU A 290 -5.00 13.96 -1.67
CA LEU A 290 -4.19 15.18 -1.76
C LEU A 290 -3.37 15.43 -0.48
N TYR A 291 -3.96 15.24 0.70
CA TYR A 291 -3.26 15.38 1.97
C TYR A 291 -2.06 14.43 2.06
N LYS A 292 -2.25 13.14 1.79
CA LYS A 292 -1.15 12.16 1.76
C LYS A 292 -0.10 12.51 0.72
N ARG A 293 -0.53 13.00 -0.45
CA ARG A 293 0.39 13.47 -1.46
C ARG A 293 1.24 14.65 -0.98
N PHE A 294 0.65 15.64 -0.31
CA PHE A 294 1.41 16.75 0.27
C PHE A 294 2.37 16.27 1.36
N VAL A 295 2.00 15.31 2.17
CA VAL A 295 2.91 14.67 3.14
C VAL A 295 4.16 14.14 2.46
N HIS A 296 4.06 13.54 1.28
CA HIS A 296 5.21 12.96 0.56
C HIS A 296 5.97 13.96 -0.32
N HIS A 297 5.30 14.93 -0.92
CA HIS A 297 5.89 15.82 -1.94
C HIS A 297 6.14 17.25 -1.49
N TYR A 298 5.42 17.74 -0.47
CA TYR A 298 5.63 19.08 0.10
C TYR A 298 6.43 19.00 1.41
N LYS A 299 7.57 18.30 1.36
CA LYS A 299 8.40 17.96 2.54
C LYS A 299 9.00 19.16 3.25
N TYR A 300 9.30 20.23 2.51
CA TYR A 300 9.87 21.49 2.99
C TYR A 300 8.79 22.57 3.07
N ALA A 301 7.57 22.17 3.42
CA ALA A 301 6.47 23.11 3.54
C ALA A 301 6.83 24.27 4.49
N SER A 302 6.62 25.48 3.99
CA SER A 302 6.74 26.73 4.74
C SER A 302 5.61 27.67 4.33
N MET A 303 5.43 28.75 5.07
CA MET A 303 4.41 29.74 4.74
C MET A 303 4.81 30.63 3.55
N THR A 304 6.06 30.61 3.15
CA THR A 304 6.64 31.40 2.04
C THR A 304 6.85 30.56 0.78
N GLU A 305 7.08 29.26 0.94
CA GLU A 305 7.30 28.36 -0.18
C GLU A 305 5.98 27.76 -0.69
N THR A 306 5.74 27.88 -1.97
CA THR A 306 4.53 27.34 -2.60
C THR A 306 4.81 25.96 -3.21
N HIS A 307 3.79 25.13 -3.27
CA HIS A 307 3.81 23.88 -4.01
C HIS A 307 2.79 23.94 -5.16
N HIS A 308 3.18 23.50 -6.34
CA HIS A 308 2.29 23.53 -7.49
C HIS A 308 2.12 22.15 -8.13
N PHE A 309 0.99 21.93 -8.75
CA PHE A 309 0.67 20.71 -9.48
C PHE A 309 -0.43 20.98 -10.52
N MET A 310 -0.55 20.07 -11.49
CA MET A 310 -1.49 20.18 -12.59
C MET A 310 -2.77 19.38 -12.33
N PHE A 311 -3.91 19.87 -12.84
CA PHE A 311 -5.18 19.17 -12.79
C PHE A 311 -5.11 17.80 -13.50
N SER A 312 -4.55 17.77 -14.70
CA SER A 312 -4.34 16.55 -15.49
C SER A 312 -3.58 15.48 -14.71
N PHE A 313 -2.53 15.89 -13.98
CA PHE A 313 -1.76 14.99 -13.12
C PHE A 313 -2.64 14.39 -12.02
N VAL A 314 -3.41 15.20 -11.28
CA VAL A 314 -4.30 14.70 -10.20
C VAL A 314 -5.36 13.77 -10.78
N LYS A 315 -5.96 14.12 -11.92
CA LYS A 315 -6.95 13.30 -12.59
C LYS A 315 -6.41 11.93 -12.95
N ASN A 316 -5.23 11.87 -13.58
CA ASN A 316 -4.63 10.64 -14.05
C ASN A 316 -4.10 9.76 -12.90
N SER A 317 -3.60 10.36 -11.81
CA SER A 317 -3.01 9.62 -10.70
C SER A 317 -4.02 9.20 -9.63
N SER A 318 -5.05 10.03 -9.34
CA SER A 318 -5.97 9.76 -8.23
C SER A 318 -7.19 8.92 -8.61
N ARG A 319 -7.68 9.08 -9.83
CA ARG A 319 -8.92 8.48 -10.36
C ARG A 319 -10.20 8.92 -9.65
N PHE A 320 -10.16 9.99 -8.86
CA PHE A 320 -11.34 10.56 -8.20
C PHE A 320 -12.06 11.63 -9.03
N LEU A 321 -11.47 12.05 -10.15
CA LEU A 321 -11.98 13.12 -11.03
C LEU A 321 -12.56 12.54 -12.33
N GLU A 322 -13.46 11.56 -12.20
CA GLU A 322 -14.12 10.83 -13.30
C GLU A 322 -15.58 11.29 -13.52
N GLY A 323 -15.88 12.55 -13.23
CA GLY A 323 -17.21 13.12 -13.50
C GLY A 323 -17.46 13.28 -15.00
N LYS A 324 -18.75 13.34 -15.40
CA LYS A 324 -19.18 13.45 -16.80
C LYS A 324 -18.59 14.67 -17.54
N THR A 325 -18.31 15.76 -16.82
CA THR A 325 -17.78 16.99 -17.42
C THR A 325 -16.54 17.47 -16.69
N GLU A 326 -15.58 18.03 -17.43
CA GLU A 326 -14.36 18.61 -16.85
C GLU A 326 -14.67 19.78 -15.90
N ARG A 327 -15.74 20.53 -16.16
CA ARG A 327 -16.21 21.58 -15.26
C ARG A 327 -16.53 21.01 -13.86
N ASN A 328 -17.24 19.88 -13.80
CA ASN A 328 -17.58 19.24 -12.52
C ASN A 328 -16.32 18.66 -11.84
N ASN A 329 -15.39 18.13 -12.61
CA ASN A 329 -14.13 17.61 -12.07
C ASN A 329 -13.28 18.74 -11.48
N ARG A 330 -13.16 19.89 -12.17
CA ARG A 330 -12.50 21.09 -11.63
C ARG A 330 -13.20 21.63 -10.39
N LYS A 331 -14.54 21.64 -10.36
CA LYS A 331 -15.28 22.01 -9.14
C LYS A 331 -14.95 21.09 -7.98
N LYS A 332 -14.97 19.76 -8.17
CA LYS A 332 -14.57 18.79 -7.12
C LYS A 332 -13.14 19.06 -6.61
N MET A 333 -12.23 19.43 -7.51
CA MET A 333 -10.87 19.78 -7.13
C MET A 333 -10.81 21.02 -6.23
N ILE A 334 -11.53 22.08 -6.58
CA ILE A 334 -11.65 23.30 -5.77
C ILE A 334 -12.29 22.99 -4.40
N ASP A 335 -13.35 22.19 -4.38
CA ASP A 335 -14.02 21.78 -3.13
C ASP A 335 -13.07 21.02 -2.22
N ALA A 336 -12.22 20.13 -2.77
CA ALA A 336 -11.20 19.43 -2.02
C ALA A 336 -10.10 20.35 -1.45
N LEU A 337 -9.63 21.34 -2.24
CA LEU A 337 -8.67 22.34 -1.76
C LEU A 337 -9.27 23.23 -0.66
N ASN A 338 -10.54 23.63 -0.81
CA ASN A 338 -11.27 24.37 0.21
C ASN A 338 -11.45 23.55 1.49
N GLU A 339 -11.68 22.24 1.38
CA GLU A 339 -11.74 21.34 2.54
C GLU A 339 -10.38 21.28 3.26
N LEU A 340 -9.28 21.11 2.52
CA LEU A 340 -7.93 21.10 3.06
C LEU A 340 -7.58 22.43 3.77
N LYS A 341 -8.05 23.56 3.23
CA LYS A 341 -7.91 24.87 3.87
C LYS A 341 -8.70 24.92 5.19
N ARG A 342 -9.96 24.54 5.21
CA ARG A 342 -10.78 24.51 6.44
C ARG A 342 -10.22 23.58 7.51
N LYS A 343 -9.53 22.51 7.10
CA LYS A 343 -8.91 21.52 8.01
C LYS A 343 -7.47 21.85 8.38
N GLY A 344 -6.99 23.05 8.08
CA GLY A 344 -5.69 23.53 8.49
C GLY A 344 -4.51 22.80 7.82
N VAL A 345 -4.67 22.29 6.61
CA VAL A 345 -3.58 21.78 5.77
C VAL A 345 -3.01 22.92 4.94
N LEU A 346 -3.87 23.67 4.30
CA LEU A 346 -3.51 24.80 3.44
C LEU A 346 -3.93 26.12 4.08
N MET A 347 -3.12 27.14 3.90
CA MET A 347 -3.46 28.53 4.21
C MET A 347 -4.18 29.17 3.01
N PHE A 348 -3.64 28.93 1.83
CA PHE A 348 -4.10 29.54 0.60
C PHE A 348 -3.93 28.62 -0.62
N HIS A 349 -4.70 28.84 -1.68
CA HIS A 349 -4.48 28.25 -2.99
C HIS A 349 -4.88 29.22 -4.11
N GLU A 350 -4.14 29.14 -5.21
CA GLU A 350 -4.40 29.86 -6.47
C GLU A 350 -4.71 28.88 -7.58
N VAL A 351 -5.50 29.36 -8.53
CA VAL A 351 -5.96 28.58 -9.68
C VAL A 351 -5.60 29.36 -10.94
N GLN A 352 -4.79 28.77 -11.79
CA GLN A 352 -4.39 29.34 -13.07
C GLN A 352 -4.86 28.42 -14.19
N GLU A 353 -5.80 28.91 -15.02
CA GLU A 353 -6.24 28.18 -16.22
C GLU A 353 -5.21 28.32 -17.33
N ILE A 354 -4.85 27.21 -17.94
CA ILE A 354 -4.00 27.13 -19.13
C ILE A 354 -4.93 26.94 -20.31
N LYS A 355 -4.92 27.91 -21.26
CA LYS A 355 -5.86 27.95 -22.37
C LYS A 355 -5.13 27.89 -23.71
N GLU A 356 -5.77 27.21 -24.66
CA GLU A 356 -5.48 27.31 -26.09
C GLU A 356 -6.72 27.94 -26.77
N GLY A 357 -6.59 29.18 -27.14
CA GLY A 357 -7.73 29.99 -27.61
C GLY A 357 -8.79 30.10 -26.49
N ARG A 358 -10.01 29.64 -26.77
CA ARG A 358 -11.13 29.63 -25.80
C ARG A 358 -11.21 28.37 -24.93
N LYS A 359 -10.43 27.36 -25.25
CA LYS A 359 -10.47 26.05 -24.56
C LYS A 359 -9.48 26.01 -23.41
N ILE A 360 -9.95 25.60 -22.23
CA ILE A 360 -9.06 25.28 -21.10
C ILE A 360 -8.47 23.88 -21.36
N VAL A 361 -7.15 23.81 -21.54
CA VAL A 361 -6.41 22.55 -21.78
C VAL A 361 -5.94 21.91 -20.49
N ASP A 362 -5.54 22.72 -19.49
CA ASP A 362 -5.20 22.24 -18.15
C ASP A 362 -5.41 23.35 -17.11
N VAL A 363 -5.23 23.02 -15.82
CA VAL A 363 -5.28 23.98 -14.72
C VAL A 363 -4.11 23.74 -13.79
N LYS A 364 -3.34 24.79 -13.53
CA LYS A 364 -2.27 24.79 -12.52
C LYS A 364 -2.84 25.25 -11.18
N TYR A 365 -2.64 24.46 -10.16
CA TYR A 365 -2.92 24.81 -8.78
C TYR A 365 -1.62 25.12 -8.05
N THR A 366 -1.57 26.25 -7.37
CA THR A 366 -0.49 26.67 -6.50
C THR A 366 -1.02 26.76 -5.06
N VAL A 367 -0.39 26.07 -4.12
CA VAL A 367 -0.85 25.97 -2.74
C VAL A 367 0.22 26.45 -1.77
N THR A 368 -0.21 27.11 -0.70
CA THR A 368 0.62 27.53 0.42
C THR A 368 0.20 26.76 1.67
N ALA A 369 1.17 26.18 2.36
CA ALA A 369 0.92 25.39 3.56
C ALA A 369 0.45 26.26 4.73
N SER A 370 -0.37 25.70 5.60
CA SER A 370 -0.68 26.30 6.90
C SER A 370 0.49 26.15 7.88
N LEU A 371 0.49 26.93 8.95
CA LEU A 371 1.48 26.81 10.04
C LEU A 371 1.47 25.41 10.67
N ASP A 372 0.28 24.86 10.90
CA ASP A 372 0.11 23.51 11.46
C ASP A 372 0.73 22.44 10.57
N PHE A 373 0.42 22.47 9.26
CA PHE A 373 1.01 21.51 8.32
C PHE A 373 2.53 21.70 8.19
N CYS A 374 3.04 22.94 8.22
CA CYS A 374 4.48 23.17 8.26
C CYS A 374 5.14 22.52 9.48
N SER A 375 4.50 22.66 10.66
CA SER A 375 4.97 22.04 11.91
C SER A 375 4.96 20.52 11.83
N GLU A 376 3.89 19.91 11.29
CA GLU A 376 3.80 18.47 11.04
C GLU A 376 4.92 17.99 10.11
N GLN A 377 5.20 18.72 9.02
CA GLN A 377 6.24 18.35 8.07
C GLN A 377 7.66 18.47 8.67
N LYS A 378 7.91 19.48 9.51
CA LYS A 378 9.16 19.62 10.25
C LYS A 378 9.35 18.47 11.23
N ALA A 379 8.33 18.12 12.01
CA ALA A 379 8.36 16.99 12.94
C ALA A 379 8.62 15.66 12.21
N ALA A 380 7.92 15.40 11.12
CA ALA A 380 8.12 14.19 10.30
C ALA A 380 9.54 14.11 9.71
N SER A 381 10.12 15.26 9.30
CA SER A 381 11.48 15.32 8.77
C SER A 381 12.54 15.13 9.87
N ALA A 382 12.32 15.69 11.06
CA ALA A 382 13.19 15.49 12.23
C ALA A 382 13.18 14.02 12.68
N ALA A 383 11.99 13.40 12.77
CA ALA A 383 11.85 11.99 13.09
C ALA A 383 12.56 11.08 12.08
N LYS A 384 12.50 11.41 10.78
CA LYS A 384 13.24 10.69 9.73
C LYS A 384 14.75 10.81 9.93
N LYS A 385 15.28 12.03 10.13
CA LYS A 385 16.71 12.26 10.37
C LYS A 385 17.22 11.50 11.61
N LYS A 386 16.43 11.49 12.70
CA LYS A 386 16.78 10.74 13.92
C LYS A 386 16.92 9.24 13.63
N ARG A 387 16.01 8.65 12.85
CA ARG A 387 16.07 7.23 12.46
C ARG A 387 17.28 6.91 11.58
N GLU A 388 17.56 7.77 10.60
CA GLU A 388 18.73 7.61 9.71
C GLU A 388 20.05 7.68 10.49
N ALA A 389 20.17 8.58 11.48
CA ALA A 389 21.35 8.70 12.33
C ALA A 389 21.62 7.41 13.15
N ILE A 390 20.57 6.77 13.68
CA ILE A 390 20.70 5.51 14.42
C ILE A 390 21.23 4.36 13.51
N LEU A 391 20.84 4.35 12.22
CA LEU A 391 21.38 3.38 11.27
C LEU A 391 22.89 3.58 11.04
N VAL A 392 23.34 4.82 10.89
CA VAL A 392 24.76 5.14 10.67
C VAL A 392 25.62 4.81 11.87
N ASP A 393 25.16 5.10 13.10
CA ASP A 393 25.90 4.80 14.32
C ASP A 393 26.05 3.29 14.57
N LYS A 394 25.07 2.49 14.17
CA LYS A 394 25.09 1.04 14.35
C LYS A 394 25.80 0.30 13.20
N SER A 395 26.16 0.98 12.13
CA SER A 395 26.94 0.42 10.99
C SER A 395 28.46 0.67 11.15
N LYS A 396 28.86 1.47 12.14
CA LYS A 396 30.24 1.64 12.59
C LYS A 396 30.58 0.66 13.70
#